data_e5f132ec59753ae0bb4d56f771532280
#
_entry.id   e5f132ec59753ae0bb4d56f771532280
#
_cell.length_a   1.000
_cell.length_b   1.000
_cell.length_c   1.000
_cell.angle_alpha   90.00
_cell.angle_beta   90.00
_cell.angle_gamma   90.00
#
_symmetry.space_group_name_H-M   'P 1'
#
loop_
_entity.id
_entity.type
_entity.pdbx_description
1 polymer ?
#
loop_
_entity_poly.entity_id
_entity_poly.type
_entity_poly.pdbx_seq_one_letter_code
_entity_poly.pdbx_strand_id
1 'polypeptide(L)'
;MTSVKTDTEIENSARKAIEALYGSNIKNFSVRVVLPYSTQQLTVKGGLPTEPEKDSWDVQVTFLLNNVQYTVDLLIHQDDGQISNARLIDKMTPL
;
A
#
# COMPACT_ATOMS: atom_id res chain seq x y z
N MET A 1 1.30 -15.91 -11.93
CA MET A 1 1.54 -15.13 -10.71
C MET A 1 2.23 -13.84 -11.04
N THR A 2 1.66 -12.74 -10.59
CA THR A 2 2.17 -11.41 -10.90
C THR A 2 2.93 -10.87 -9.70
N SER A 3 4.25 -10.77 -9.81
CA SER A 3 5.02 -10.07 -8.78
C SER A 3 4.87 -8.56 -8.94
N VAL A 4 4.96 -7.83 -7.84
CA VAL A 4 4.79 -6.38 -7.81
C VAL A 4 6.11 -5.77 -7.40
N LYS A 5 6.91 -5.34 -8.38
CA LYS A 5 8.27 -4.86 -8.14
C LYS A 5 8.62 -3.54 -8.81
N THR A 6 7.82 -3.10 -9.78
CA THR A 6 8.05 -1.82 -10.44
C THR A 6 7.06 -0.79 -9.95
N ASP A 7 7.39 0.49 -10.13
CA ASP A 7 6.51 1.59 -9.74
C ASP A 7 5.14 1.48 -10.41
N THR A 8 5.11 1.08 -11.67
CA THR A 8 3.87 0.91 -12.42
C THR A 8 3.03 -0.22 -11.85
N GLU A 9 3.65 -1.34 -11.51
CA GLU A 9 2.95 -2.48 -10.92
C GLU A 9 2.39 -2.13 -9.54
N ILE A 10 3.18 -1.43 -8.73
CA ILE A 10 2.75 -0.99 -7.40
C ILE A 10 1.57 -0.03 -7.53
N GLU A 11 1.65 0.94 -8.43
CA GLU A 11 0.57 1.89 -8.66
C GLU A 11 -0.70 1.19 -9.12
N ASN A 12 -0.59 0.25 -10.06
CA ASN A 12 -1.75 -0.49 -10.55
C ASN A 12 -2.40 -1.32 -9.47
N SER A 13 -1.61 -2.00 -8.63
CA SER A 13 -2.14 -2.78 -7.51
C SER A 13 -2.82 -1.89 -6.48
N ALA A 14 -2.23 -0.74 -6.17
CA ALA A 14 -2.80 0.21 -5.23
C ALA A 14 -4.11 0.78 -5.76
N ARG A 15 -4.16 1.15 -7.04
CA ARG A 15 -5.37 1.68 -7.66
C ARG A 15 -6.50 0.66 -7.64
N LYS A 16 -6.20 -0.60 -7.99
CA LYS A 16 -7.21 -1.66 -7.96
C LYS A 16 -7.76 -1.87 -6.55
N ALA A 17 -6.88 -1.84 -5.55
CA ALA A 17 -7.29 -1.99 -4.16
C ALA A 17 -8.22 -0.85 -3.73
N ILE A 18 -7.87 0.38 -4.07
CA ILE A 18 -8.69 1.54 -3.72
C ILE A 18 -10.03 1.48 -4.43
N GLU A 19 -10.04 1.11 -5.72
CA GLU A 19 -11.31 0.98 -6.45
C GLU A 19 -12.20 -0.12 -5.88
N ALA A 20 -11.61 -1.22 -5.40
CA ALA A 20 -12.37 -2.29 -4.76
C ALA A 20 -12.97 -1.84 -3.43
N LEU A 21 -12.29 -0.96 -2.69
CA LEU A 21 -12.73 -0.51 -1.36
C LEU A 21 -13.65 0.71 -1.43
N TYR A 22 -13.39 1.62 -2.34
CA TYR A 22 -14.07 2.92 -2.39
C TYR A 22 -14.86 3.17 -3.66
N GLY A 23 -14.73 2.29 -4.65
CA GLY A 23 -15.44 2.43 -5.92
C GLY A 23 -14.58 3.05 -7.01
N SER A 24 -15.06 2.99 -8.24
CA SER A 24 -14.31 3.46 -9.40
C SER A 24 -14.49 4.96 -9.69
N ASN A 25 -15.28 5.67 -8.86
CA ASN A 25 -15.52 7.10 -9.04
C ASN A 25 -14.46 7.97 -8.38
N ILE A 26 -13.34 7.40 -7.99
CA ILE A 26 -12.23 8.15 -7.41
C ILE A 26 -11.54 8.99 -8.48
N LYS A 27 -11.05 10.16 -8.07
CA LYS A 27 -10.35 11.11 -8.94
C LYS A 27 -9.02 11.48 -8.33
N ASN A 28 -8.09 11.94 -9.15
CA ASN A 28 -6.79 12.45 -8.73
C ASN A 28 -6.02 11.42 -7.88
N PHE A 29 -6.11 10.15 -8.27
CA PHE A 29 -5.35 9.10 -7.60
C PHE A 29 -3.85 9.36 -7.74
N SER A 30 -3.13 9.32 -6.62
CA SER A 30 -1.70 9.57 -6.60
C SER A 30 -1.02 8.71 -5.54
N VAL A 31 0.08 8.09 -5.91
CA VAL A 31 0.95 7.37 -4.96
C VAL A 31 1.94 8.39 -4.38
N ARG A 32 1.93 8.53 -3.07
CA ARG A 32 2.77 9.52 -2.38
C ARG A 32 4.06 8.95 -1.85
N VAL A 33 3.98 7.76 -1.25
CA VAL A 33 5.13 7.14 -0.59
C VAL A 33 5.10 5.66 -0.90
N VAL A 34 6.26 5.08 -1.21
CA VAL A 34 6.45 3.63 -1.37
C VAL A 34 7.69 3.25 -0.59
N LEU A 35 7.51 2.38 0.41
CA LEU A 35 8.62 1.90 1.23
C LEU A 35 8.59 0.38 1.31
N PRO A 36 9.75 -0.27 1.23
CA PRO A 36 9.80 -1.72 1.50
C PRO A 36 9.40 -2.00 2.93
N TYR A 37 8.66 -3.07 3.15
CA TYR A 37 8.15 -3.42 4.47
C TYR A 37 8.22 -4.91 4.68
N SER A 38 8.47 -5.32 5.93
CA SER A 38 8.46 -6.72 6.31
C SER A 38 7.29 -6.98 7.24
N THR A 39 6.47 -7.97 6.89
CA THR A 39 5.38 -8.44 7.75
C THR A 39 5.85 -9.51 8.72
N GLN A 40 7.08 -9.98 8.59
CA GLN A 40 7.65 -11.00 9.44
C GLN A 40 8.28 -10.38 10.67
N GLN A 41 8.29 -11.15 11.76
CA GLN A 41 8.95 -10.70 12.99
C GLN A 41 10.44 -10.95 12.91
N LEU A 42 11.18 -10.14 13.66
CA LEU A 42 12.61 -10.31 13.83
C LEU A 42 12.89 -11.68 14.44
N THR A 43 13.78 -12.45 13.80
CA THR A 43 14.20 -13.76 14.31
C THR A 43 15.61 -13.69 14.85
N VAL A 44 15.91 -14.58 15.81
CA VAL A 44 17.23 -14.71 16.41
C VAL A 44 17.79 -16.06 16.04
N LYS A 45 18.95 -16.07 15.36
CA LYS A 45 19.68 -17.28 15.03
C LYS A 45 21.08 -17.20 15.61
N GLY A 46 21.45 -18.25 16.35
CA GLY A 46 22.78 -18.31 16.95
C GLY A 46 23.08 -17.17 17.90
N GLY A 47 22.06 -16.64 18.58
CA GLY A 47 22.23 -15.55 19.51
C GLY A 47 22.30 -14.15 18.89
N LEU A 48 22.25 -14.06 17.56
CA LEU A 48 22.28 -12.78 16.85
C LEU A 48 20.92 -12.48 16.21
N PRO A 49 20.39 -11.25 16.38
CA PRO A 49 19.16 -10.88 15.70
C PRO A 49 19.38 -10.79 14.18
N THR A 50 18.44 -11.34 13.42
CA THR A 50 18.46 -11.32 11.96
C THR A 50 17.26 -10.51 11.49
N GLU A 51 17.52 -9.47 10.68
CA GLU A 51 16.43 -8.71 10.11
C GLU A 51 15.62 -9.58 9.14
N PRO A 52 14.28 -9.55 9.24
CA PRO A 52 13.45 -10.27 8.28
C PRO A 52 13.53 -9.63 6.90
N GLU A 53 13.35 -10.44 5.86
CA GLU A 53 13.32 -9.96 4.49
C GLU A 53 12.07 -9.08 4.27
N LYS A 54 12.22 -8.10 3.39
CA LYS A 54 11.10 -7.24 2.99
C LYS A 54 10.23 -8.02 2.02
N ASP A 55 9.02 -8.33 2.43
CA ASP A 55 8.07 -9.12 1.65
C ASP A 55 6.90 -8.30 1.13
N SER A 56 6.85 -7.04 1.45
CA SER A 56 5.72 -6.17 1.11
C SER A 56 6.18 -4.77 0.78
N TRP A 57 5.24 -3.98 0.26
CA TRP A 57 5.38 -2.54 0.08
C TRP A 57 4.39 -1.83 0.98
N ASP A 58 4.87 -0.82 1.69
CA ASP A 58 4.01 0.11 2.41
C ASP A 58 3.78 1.31 1.47
N VAL A 59 2.55 1.46 1.02
CA VAL A 59 2.20 2.42 -0.02
C VAL A 59 1.16 3.39 0.50
N GLN A 60 1.50 4.66 0.49
CA GLN A 60 0.57 5.72 0.87
C GLN A 60 0.02 6.38 -0.39
N VAL A 61 -1.30 6.41 -0.51
CA VAL A 61 -1.99 6.98 -1.66
C VAL A 61 -2.98 8.05 -1.24
N THR A 62 -3.25 8.97 -2.16
CA THR A 62 -4.31 9.98 -1.98
C THR A 62 -5.23 9.95 -3.18
N PHE A 63 -6.50 10.26 -2.94
CA PHE A 63 -7.50 10.36 -4.01
C PHE A 63 -8.68 11.20 -3.54
N LEU A 64 -9.48 11.65 -4.49
CA LEU A 64 -10.71 12.38 -4.21
C LEU A 64 -11.91 11.47 -4.46
N LEU A 65 -12.85 11.49 -3.52
CA LEU A 65 -14.13 10.81 -3.67
C LEU A 65 -15.21 11.74 -3.11
N ASN A 66 -16.14 12.13 -3.96
CA ASN A 66 -17.22 13.07 -3.59
C ASN A 66 -16.66 14.37 -2.98
N ASN A 67 -15.61 14.92 -3.58
CA ASN A 67 -14.95 16.14 -3.14
C ASN A 67 -14.29 16.05 -1.76
N VAL A 68 -14.05 14.84 -1.27
CA VAL A 68 -13.31 14.60 -0.04
C VAL A 68 -12.00 13.94 -0.40
N GLN A 69 -10.90 14.48 0.12
CA GLN A 69 -9.58 13.90 -0.10
C GLN A 69 -9.30 12.86 0.97
N TYR A 70 -8.98 11.65 0.52
CA TYR A 70 -8.62 10.54 1.39
C TYR A 70 -7.14 10.25 1.26
N THR A 71 -6.52 9.91 2.39
CA THR A 71 -5.16 9.38 2.43
C THR A 71 -5.23 8.00 3.04
N VAL A 72 -4.80 7.00 2.29
CA VAL A 72 -4.90 5.59 2.70
C VAL A 72 -3.53 4.94 2.62
N ASP A 73 -3.20 4.15 3.63
CA ASP A 73 -1.98 3.37 3.68
C ASP A 73 -2.31 1.91 3.37
N LEU A 74 -1.59 1.34 2.41
CA LEU A 74 -1.79 -0.02 1.94
C LEU A 74 -0.54 -0.85 2.16
N LEU A 75 -0.71 -2.09 2.60
CA LEU A 75 0.37 -3.08 2.58
C LEU A 75 0.10 -4.03 1.42
N ILE A 76 1.02 -4.07 0.47
CA ILE A 76 0.91 -4.84 -0.76
C ILE A 76 2.01 -5.90 -0.77
N HIS A 77 1.64 -7.17 -0.88
CA HIS A 77 2.61 -8.25 -0.99
C HIS A 77 3.37 -8.17 -2.31
N GLN A 78 4.69 -8.30 -2.25
CA GLN A 78 5.54 -8.23 -3.44
C GLN A 78 5.35 -9.42 -4.38
N ASP A 79 5.02 -10.58 -3.84
CA ASP A 79 4.95 -11.81 -4.62
C ASP A 79 3.72 -11.87 -5.53
N ASP A 80 2.58 -11.40 -5.06
CA ASP A 80 1.31 -11.57 -5.76
C ASP A 80 0.47 -10.30 -5.87
N GLY A 81 0.93 -9.21 -5.26
CA GLY A 81 0.19 -7.94 -5.28
C GLY A 81 -1.05 -7.91 -4.40
N GLN A 82 -1.24 -8.92 -3.55
CA GLN A 82 -2.40 -8.94 -2.66
C GLN A 82 -2.25 -7.92 -1.54
N ILE A 83 -3.39 -7.39 -1.13
CA ILE A 83 -3.43 -6.38 -0.07
C ILE A 83 -3.62 -7.10 1.26
N SER A 84 -2.65 -6.97 2.14
CA SER A 84 -2.74 -7.55 3.49
C SER A 84 -3.33 -6.58 4.50
N ASN A 85 -3.29 -5.28 4.23
CA ASN A 85 -3.85 -4.28 5.12
C ASN A 85 -4.17 -3.02 4.33
N ALA A 86 -5.25 -2.33 4.70
CA ALA A 86 -5.62 -1.03 4.15
C ALA A 86 -6.15 -0.18 5.29
N ARG A 87 -5.50 0.95 5.55
CA ARG A 87 -5.83 1.81 6.69
C ARG A 87 -6.04 3.23 6.24
N LEU A 88 -7.19 3.80 6.60
CA LEU A 88 -7.45 5.21 6.37
C LEU A 88 -6.61 6.04 7.36
N ILE A 89 -5.73 6.89 6.83
CA ILE A 89 -4.87 7.75 7.63
C ILE A 89 -5.53 9.11 7.85
N ASP A 90 -6.09 9.67 6.79
CA ASP A 90 -6.64 11.01 6.86
C ASP A 90 -7.78 11.18 5.87
N LYS A 91 -8.70 12.06 6.21
CA LYS A 91 -9.85 12.39 5.39
C LYS A 91 -10.09 13.88 5.52
N MET A 92 -9.98 14.60 4.41
CA MET A 92 -10.02 16.05 4.42
C MET A 92 -11.02 16.58 3.42
N THR A 93 -11.95 17.40 3.88
CA THR A 93 -12.89 18.08 3.00
C THR A 93 -12.28 19.41 2.58
N PRO A 94 -12.10 19.67 1.28
CA PRO A 94 -11.58 20.96 0.82
C PRO A 94 -12.57 22.09 1.15
N LEU A 95 -12.02 23.21 1.46
CA LEU A 95 -12.82 24.41 1.71
C LEU A 95 -13.29 25.05 0.41
#